data_7d8796a8b9093192c5a29b5cea8ab1f1
#
_entry.id   7d8796a8b9093192c5a29b5cea8ab1f1
#
_cell.length_a   1.000
_cell.length_b   1.000
_cell.length_c   1.000
_cell.angle_alpha   90.00
_cell.angle_beta   90.00
_cell.angle_gamma   90.00
#
_symmetry.space_group_name_H-M   'P 1'
#
loop_
_entity.id
_entity.type
_entity.pdbx_description
1 polymer ?
#
loop_
_entity_poly.entity_id
_entity_poly.type
_entity_poly.pdbx_seq_one_letter_code
_entity_poly.pdbx_strand_id
1 'polypeptide(L)'
;LLATPFFSTTLAAQLFARAGTPAQKNHWLPLLANGTRASLALLNGEDWGAKAFTATAEASAGKLTLSGEKWYVQDAAVADLFLVGVSLDGESRLVLLERDQLTADALQAHTLIDETKRACRLRLDGITVPATALLVPEATPAALRDVALIGALLVAAESTGATAACLDTVVDYLKTRKQFGKLIGSYQALKHPTVDV
;
A
#
# COMPACT_ATOMS: atom_id res chain seq x y z
N LEU A 1 -1.60 17.26 2.87
CA LEU A 1 -1.59 15.89 2.36
C LEU A 1 -3.01 15.49 1.98
N LEU A 2 -3.23 15.14 0.71
CA LEU A 2 -4.50 14.59 0.26
C LEU A 2 -4.51 13.08 0.51
N ALA A 3 -5.51 12.57 1.22
CA ALA A 3 -5.75 11.15 1.41
C ALA A 3 -6.31 10.55 0.09
N THR A 4 -5.44 10.34 -0.88
CA THR A 4 -5.80 9.75 -2.19
C THR A 4 -5.19 8.35 -2.32
N PRO A 5 -5.79 7.43 -3.06
CA PRO A 5 -5.26 6.09 -3.30
C PRO A 5 -4.08 6.07 -4.30
N PHE A 6 -3.34 7.19 -4.40
CA PHE A 6 -2.23 7.32 -5.35
C PHE A 6 -1.11 6.32 -5.05
N PHE A 7 -0.71 6.21 -3.78
CA PHE A 7 0.37 5.31 -3.37
C PHE A 7 0.03 3.84 -3.66
N SER A 8 -1.11 3.39 -3.16
CA SER A 8 -1.57 2.00 -3.33
C SER A 8 -1.77 1.64 -4.80
N THR A 9 -2.43 2.51 -5.58
CA THR A 9 -2.67 2.29 -7.00
C THR A 9 -1.37 2.30 -7.81
N THR A 10 -0.43 3.20 -7.50
CA THR A 10 0.88 3.24 -8.17
C THR A 10 1.65 1.95 -7.94
N LEU A 11 1.72 1.45 -6.71
CA LEU A 11 2.40 0.19 -6.41
C LEU A 11 1.73 -1.01 -7.09
N ALA A 12 0.40 -1.04 -7.13
CA ALA A 12 -0.34 -2.09 -7.83
C ALA A 12 -0.06 -2.06 -9.35
N ALA A 13 -0.07 -0.88 -9.96
CA ALA A 13 0.27 -0.72 -11.38
C ALA A 13 1.70 -1.20 -11.67
N GLN A 14 2.66 -0.87 -10.80
CA GLN A 14 4.04 -1.33 -10.91
C GLN A 14 4.16 -2.85 -10.77
N LEU A 15 3.35 -3.48 -9.90
CA LEU A 15 3.31 -4.93 -9.75
C LEU A 15 2.73 -5.61 -10.99
N PHE A 16 1.63 -5.07 -11.54
CA PHE A 16 1.07 -5.54 -12.82
C PHE A 16 2.06 -5.43 -13.97
N ALA A 17 2.73 -4.30 -14.09
CA ALA A 17 3.71 -4.08 -15.15
C ALA A 17 4.83 -5.12 -15.13
N ARG A 18 5.21 -5.63 -13.94
CA ARG A 18 6.28 -6.62 -13.77
C ARG A 18 5.80 -8.07 -13.84
N ALA A 19 4.74 -8.39 -13.11
CA ALA A 19 4.28 -9.77 -12.92
C ALA A 19 2.95 -10.09 -13.59
N GLY A 20 2.25 -9.14 -14.19
CA GLY A 20 1.02 -9.42 -14.95
C GLY A 20 1.31 -10.23 -16.21
N THR A 21 0.39 -11.12 -16.58
CA THR A 21 0.40 -11.75 -17.91
C THR A 21 0.16 -10.70 -19.01
N PRO A 22 0.52 -10.96 -20.27
CA PRO A 22 0.23 -10.02 -21.36
C PRO A 22 -1.26 -9.60 -21.42
N ALA A 23 -2.18 -10.55 -21.22
CA ALA A 23 -3.61 -10.26 -21.21
C ALA A 23 -4.00 -9.35 -20.03
N GLN A 24 -3.50 -9.63 -18.83
CA GLN A 24 -3.73 -8.80 -17.65
C GLN A 24 -3.15 -7.38 -17.81
N LYS A 25 -1.93 -7.25 -18.34
CA LYS A 25 -1.31 -5.94 -18.60
C LYS A 25 -2.12 -5.12 -19.59
N ASN A 26 -2.51 -5.74 -20.71
CA ASN A 26 -3.28 -5.05 -21.77
C ASN A 26 -4.67 -4.60 -21.27
N HIS A 27 -5.25 -5.33 -20.34
CA HIS A 27 -6.55 -4.99 -19.78
C HIS A 27 -6.44 -3.96 -18.63
N TRP A 28 -5.62 -4.23 -17.62
CA TRP A 28 -5.62 -3.47 -16.38
C TRP A 28 -4.79 -2.19 -16.40
N LEU A 29 -3.65 -2.15 -17.09
CA LEU A 29 -2.81 -0.95 -17.07
C LEU A 29 -3.50 0.29 -17.66
N PRO A 30 -4.25 0.20 -18.78
CA PRO A 30 -5.04 1.33 -19.28
C PRO A 30 -6.15 1.74 -18.32
N LEU A 31 -6.83 0.81 -17.65
CA LEU A 31 -7.88 1.12 -16.68
C LEU A 31 -7.30 1.84 -15.46
N LEU A 32 -6.16 1.38 -14.93
CA LEU A 32 -5.46 2.04 -13.82
C LEU A 32 -5.01 3.47 -14.21
N ALA A 33 -4.52 3.67 -15.43
CA ALA A 33 -4.16 5.00 -15.95
C ALA A 33 -5.38 5.92 -16.08
N ASN A 34 -6.57 5.37 -16.28
CA ASN A 34 -7.84 6.10 -16.41
C ASN A 34 -8.64 6.20 -15.09
N GLY A 35 -8.03 5.89 -13.95
CA GLY A 35 -8.62 6.17 -12.64
C GLY A 35 -9.21 4.97 -11.90
N THR A 36 -9.09 3.74 -12.42
CA THR A 36 -9.36 2.53 -11.62
C THR A 36 -8.40 2.49 -10.45
N ARG A 37 -8.92 2.21 -9.26
CA ARG A 37 -8.14 2.21 -8.01
C ARG A 37 -7.75 0.80 -7.65
N ALA A 38 -6.49 0.61 -7.30
CA ALA A 38 -5.98 -0.69 -6.92
C ALA A 38 -5.26 -0.65 -5.57
N SER A 39 -5.25 -1.78 -4.88
CA SER A 39 -4.52 -1.94 -3.64
C SER A 39 -3.72 -3.23 -3.60
N LEU A 40 -2.68 -3.25 -2.76
CA LEU A 40 -1.87 -4.42 -2.46
C LEU A 40 -2.30 -5.04 -1.13
N ALA A 41 -2.63 -6.31 -1.15
CA ALA A 41 -2.99 -7.10 0.02
C ALA A 41 -1.89 -8.13 0.31
N LEU A 42 -0.78 -7.68 0.91
CA LEU A 42 0.44 -8.50 1.07
C LEU A 42 0.75 -8.87 2.51
N LEU A 43 0.38 -8.03 3.50
CA LEU A 43 0.72 -8.24 4.90
C LEU A 43 -0.14 -9.34 5.54
N ASN A 44 0.49 -10.18 6.34
CA ASN A 44 -0.17 -11.32 7.01
C ASN A 44 -0.73 -10.97 8.39
N GLY A 45 -0.34 -9.84 8.98
CA GLY A 45 -0.67 -9.41 10.33
C GLY A 45 0.20 -8.22 10.71
N GLU A 46 0.51 -8.08 11.99
CA GLU A 46 1.37 -7.02 12.53
C GLU A 46 2.88 -7.30 12.32
N ASP A 47 3.23 -8.49 11.87
CA ASP A 47 4.61 -8.87 11.57
C ASP A 47 5.04 -8.39 10.19
N TRP A 48 5.85 -7.34 10.16
CA TRP A 48 6.45 -6.76 8.96
C TRP A 48 7.62 -7.57 8.38
N GLY A 49 8.11 -8.57 9.13
CA GLY A 49 9.27 -9.40 8.77
C GLY A 49 8.91 -10.71 8.08
N ALA A 50 7.64 -11.05 7.94
CA ALA A 50 7.20 -12.32 7.36
C ALA A 50 7.66 -12.46 5.90
N LYS A 51 8.43 -13.53 5.62
CA LYS A 51 8.98 -13.79 4.28
C LYS A 51 8.00 -14.54 3.37
N ALA A 52 7.01 -15.22 3.93
CA ALA A 52 6.03 -16.02 3.20
C ALA A 52 4.60 -15.54 3.48
N PHE A 53 3.72 -15.73 2.52
CA PHE A 53 2.30 -15.43 2.71
C PHE A 53 1.63 -16.56 3.51
N THR A 54 0.81 -16.19 4.51
CA THR A 54 0.04 -17.12 5.33
C THR A 54 -1.35 -17.40 4.77
N ALA A 55 -1.93 -16.45 4.02
CA ALA A 55 -3.14 -16.71 3.27
C ALA A 55 -2.84 -17.71 2.16
N THR A 56 -3.76 -18.63 1.89
CA THR A 56 -3.57 -19.73 0.94
C THR A 56 -4.49 -19.63 -0.26
N ALA A 57 -4.09 -20.29 -1.34
CA ALA A 57 -4.95 -20.58 -2.48
C ALA A 57 -4.90 -22.08 -2.79
N GLU A 58 -6.05 -22.67 -3.11
CA GLU A 58 -6.15 -24.03 -3.56
C GLU A 58 -6.68 -24.08 -5.00
N ALA A 59 -5.95 -24.75 -5.89
CA ALA A 59 -6.33 -24.87 -7.29
C ALA A 59 -7.21 -26.10 -7.51
N SER A 60 -8.40 -25.91 -8.08
CA SER A 60 -9.31 -26.97 -8.45
C SER A 60 -10.18 -26.57 -9.64
N ALA A 61 -10.32 -27.44 -10.61
CA ALA A 61 -11.23 -27.28 -11.75
C ALA A 61 -11.11 -25.93 -12.49
N GLY A 62 -9.88 -25.40 -12.63
CA GLY A 62 -9.61 -24.14 -13.31
C GLY A 62 -9.94 -22.88 -12.47
N LYS A 63 -10.14 -23.06 -11.18
CA LYS A 63 -10.40 -21.99 -10.20
C LYS A 63 -9.38 -22.02 -9.07
N LEU A 64 -9.25 -20.91 -8.38
CA LEU A 64 -8.50 -20.76 -7.14
C LEU A 64 -9.48 -20.41 -6.02
N THR A 65 -9.51 -21.20 -4.96
CA THR A 65 -10.24 -20.87 -3.72
C THR A 65 -9.27 -20.29 -2.73
N LEU A 66 -9.56 -19.08 -2.24
CA LEU A 66 -8.71 -18.34 -1.32
C LEU A 66 -9.15 -18.58 0.12
N SER A 67 -8.19 -18.59 1.05
CA SER A 67 -8.44 -18.71 2.49
C SER A 67 -7.45 -17.87 3.30
N GLY A 68 -7.91 -17.43 4.48
CA GLY A 68 -7.13 -16.61 5.40
C GLY A 68 -7.43 -15.12 5.25
N GLU A 69 -6.47 -14.28 5.60
CA GLU A 69 -6.69 -12.85 5.66
C GLU A 69 -5.45 -12.04 5.34
N LYS A 70 -5.66 -10.77 4.99
CA LYS A 70 -4.63 -9.76 4.80
C LYS A 70 -4.88 -8.56 5.69
N TRP A 71 -3.81 -8.01 6.24
CA TRP A 71 -3.85 -6.91 7.18
C TRP A 71 -3.34 -5.61 6.54
N TYR A 72 -3.81 -4.49 7.08
CA TYR A 72 -3.38 -3.14 6.67
C TYR A 72 -3.43 -2.92 5.15
N VAL A 73 -4.47 -3.48 4.49
CA VAL A 73 -4.68 -3.28 3.06
C VAL A 73 -5.08 -1.83 2.84
N GLN A 74 -4.11 -1.03 2.40
CA GLN A 74 -4.25 0.42 2.27
C GLN A 74 -5.27 0.76 1.19
N ASP A 75 -6.12 1.76 1.45
CA ASP A 75 -7.16 2.24 0.54
C ASP A 75 -8.19 1.18 0.09
N ALA A 76 -8.24 0.02 0.76
CA ALA A 76 -9.14 -1.09 0.40
C ALA A 76 -10.61 -0.69 0.33
N ALA A 77 -11.05 0.26 1.16
CA ALA A 77 -12.43 0.73 1.17
C ALA A 77 -12.88 1.35 -0.16
N VAL A 78 -11.95 1.90 -0.94
CA VAL A 78 -12.21 2.56 -2.21
C VAL A 78 -11.57 1.85 -3.41
N ALA A 79 -10.79 0.81 -3.21
CA ALA A 79 -10.15 0.04 -4.28
C ALA A 79 -11.19 -0.73 -5.10
N ASP A 80 -11.00 -0.75 -6.39
CA ASP A 80 -11.81 -1.50 -7.37
C ASP A 80 -11.24 -2.90 -7.59
N LEU A 81 -9.92 -3.06 -7.35
CA LEU A 81 -9.23 -4.35 -7.44
C LEU A 81 -8.07 -4.46 -6.43
N PHE A 82 -7.67 -5.71 -6.16
CA PHE A 82 -6.65 -6.06 -5.20
C PHE A 82 -5.65 -7.04 -5.81
N LEU A 83 -4.37 -6.84 -5.52
CA LEU A 83 -3.34 -7.84 -5.76
C LEU A 83 -3.00 -8.51 -4.43
N VAL A 84 -3.40 -9.76 -4.32
CA VAL A 84 -3.37 -10.52 -3.08
C VAL A 84 -2.20 -11.49 -3.09
N GLY A 85 -1.35 -11.40 -2.06
CA GLY A 85 -0.28 -12.37 -1.84
C GLY A 85 -0.80 -13.62 -1.14
N VAL A 86 -0.63 -14.78 -1.76
CA VAL A 86 -1.06 -16.08 -1.21
C VAL A 86 0.05 -17.12 -1.34
N SER A 87 -0.04 -18.17 -0.53
CA SER A 87 0.72 -19.41 -0.73
C SER A 87 -0.13 -20.38 -1.57
N LEU A 88 0.42 -20.81 -2.69
CA LEU A 88 -0.14 -21.87 -3.53
C LEU A 88 0.93 -22.94 -3.68
N ASP A 89 0.63 -24.17 -3.24
CA ASP A 89 1.57 -25.30 -3.22
C ASP A 89 2.90 -24.99 -2.47
N GLY A 90 2.82 -24.21 -1.40
CA GLY A 90 3.97 -23.79 -0.58
C GLY A 90 4.77 -22.64 -1.15
N GLU A 91 4.42 -22.14 -2.32
CA GLU A 91 5.12 -21.06 -3.01
C GLU A 91 4.35 -19.73 -2.95
N SER A 92 5.06 -18.62 -2.81
CA SER A 92 4.44 -17.28 -2.84
C SER A 92 3.93 -16.93 -4.23
N ARG A 93 2.67 -16.57 -4.31
CA ARG A 93 1.98 -16.21 -5.56
C ARG A 93 1.20 -14.90 -5.37
N LEU A 94 0.85 -14.30 -6.49
CA LEU A 94 0.01 -13.12 -6.54
C LEU A 94 -1.26 -13.44 -7.32
N VAL A 95 -2.39 -13.12 -6.73
CA VAL A 95 -3.71 -13.34 -7.33
C VAL A 95 -4.43 -12.01 -7.45
N LEU A 96 -5.03 -11.78 -8.62
CA LEU A 96 -5.93 -10.65 -8.86
C LEU A 96 -7.30 -10.98 -8.26
N LEU A 97 -7.85 -10.03 -7.52
CA LEU A 97 -9.18 -10.09 -6.94
C LEU A 97 -9.91 -8.78 -7.26
N GLU A 98 -11.06 -8.87 -7.92
CA GLU A 98 -11.90 -7.72 -8.21
C GLU A 98 -12.86 -7.45 -7.06
N ARG A 99 -13.29 -6.21 -6.92
CA ARG A 99 -14.14 -5.80 -5.79
C ARG A 99 -15.49 -6.52 -5.73
N ASP A 100 -16.07 -6.81 -6.87
CA ASP A 100 -17.37 -7.51 -6.98
C ASP A 100 -17.31 -8.99 -6.57
N GLN A 101 -16.10 -9.55 -6.46
CA GLN A 101 -15.85 -10.90 -5.97
C GLN A 101 -15.77 -10.97 -4.44
N LEU A 102 -15.72 -9.81 -3.76
CA LEU A 102 -15.70 -9.76 -2.30
C LEU A 102 -17.07 -10.04 -1.71
N THR A 103 -17.10 -10.77 -0.59
CA THR A 103 -18.29 -10.87 0.25
C THR A 103 -18.55 -9.52 0.95
N ALA A 104 -19.80 -9.28 1.35
CA ALA A 104 -20.21 -8.00 1.96
C ALA A 104 -19.43 -7.65 3.24
N ASP A 105 -18.92 -8.65 3.94
CA ASP A 105 -18.19 -8.55 5.21
C ASP A 105 -16.68 -8.81 5.06
N ALA A 106 -16.16 -8.89 3.82
CA ALA A 106 -14.77 -9.18 3.55
C ALA A 106 -13.83 -8.06 4.05
N LEU A 107 -14.28 -6.81 4.07
CA LEU A 107 -13.48 -5.65 4.45
C LEU A 107 -13.88 -5.15 5.84
N GLN A 108 -12.91 -5.10 6.74
CA GLN A 108 -13.05 -4.51 8.08
C GLN A 108 -12.05 -3.37 8.23
N ALA A 109 -12.54 -2.16 8.52
CA ALA A 109 -11.68 -0.99 8.70
C ALA A 109 -10.77 -1.14 9.93
N HIS A 110 -9.51 -0.72 9.78
CA HIS A 110 -8.57 -0.55 10.89
C HIS A 110 -8.56 0.91 11.37
N THR A 111 -8.45 1.08 12.68
CA THR A 111 -8.09 2.38 13.25
C THR A 111 -6.58 2.52 13.21
N LEU A 112 -6.09 3.56 12.52
CA LEU A 112 -4.67 3.86 12.39
C LEU A 112 -4.33 5.09 13.24
N ILE A 113 -3.07 5.18 13.70
CA ILE A 113 -2.58 6.37 14.43
C ILE A 113 -2.63 7.59 13.51
N ASP A 114 -2.23 7.43 12.24
CA ASP A 114 -2.39 8.47 11.22
C ASP A 114 -3.79 8.36 10.59
N GLU A 115 -4.73 9.18 11.06
CA GLU A 115 -6.11 9.20 10.57
C GLU A 115 -6.24 9.75 9.13
N THR A 116 -5.17 10.28 8.54
CA THR A 116 -5.14 10.66 7.11
C THR A 116 -4.96 9.45 6.19
N LYS A 117 -4.49 8.34 6.72
CA LYS A 117 -4.36 7.06 6.01
C LYS A 117 -5.53 6.14 6.36
N ARG A 118 -5.89 5.27 5.44
CA ARG A 118 -6.98 4.31 5.63
C ARG A 118 -6.52 2.93 5.23
N ALA A 119 -6.81 1.95 6.05
CA ALA A 119 -6.53 0.56 5.77
C ALA A 119 -7.66 -0.34 6.28
N CYS A 120 -7.76 -1.51 5.68
CA CYS A 120 -8.70 -2.54 6.10
C CYS A 120 -7.97 -3.87 6.32
N ARG A 121 -8.58 -4.71 7.12
CA ARG A 121 -8.36 -6.16 7.08
C ARG A 121 -9.22 -6.70 5.93
N LEU A 122 -8.66 -7.56 5.09
CA LEU A 122 -9.35 -8.25 4.01
C LEU A 122 -9.41 -9.74 4.33
N ARG A 123 -10.62 -10.25 4.49
CA ARG A 123 -10.90 -11.68 4.65
C ARG A 123 -11.07 -12.32 3.28
N LEU A 124 -10.45 -13.48 3.11
CA LEU A 124 -10.39 -14.20 1.84
C LEU A 124 -11.20 -15.51 1.85
N ASP A 125 -11.67 -15.94 3.02
CA ASP A 125 -12.30 -17.26 3.18
C ASP A 125 -13.50 -17.46 2.25
N GLY A 126 -13.41 -18.51 1.43
CA GLY A 126 -14.45 -18.89 0.49
C GLY A 126 -14.51 -18.07 -0.80
N ILE A 127 -13.64 -17.06 -0.97
CA ILE A 127 -13.55 -16.32 -2.23
C ILE A 127 -12.96 -17.24 -3.29
N THR A 128 -13.64 -17.34 -4.44
CA THR A 128 -13.19 -18.16 -5.55
C THR A 128 -13.01 -17.30 -6.80
N VAL A 129 -11.84 -17.39 -7.42
CA VAL A 129 -11.47 -16.66 -8.63
C VAL A 129 -11.05 -17.64 -9.74
N PRO A 130 -11.12 -17.27 -11.02
CA PRO A 130 -10.61 -18.11 -12.10
C PRO A 130 -9.09 -18.28 -11.98
N ALA A 131 -8.53 -19.40 -12.42
CA ALA A 131 -7.07 -19.63 -12.41
C ALA A 131 -6.31 -18.58 -13.23
N THR A 132 -6.94 -17.93 -14.19
CA THR A 132 -6.39 -16.80 -14.97
C THR A 132 -6.18 -15.53 -14.16
N ALA A 133 -6.68 -15.47 -12.91
CA ALA A 133 -6.40 -14.40 -11.97
C ALA A 133 -4.97 -14.47 -11.39
N LEU A 134 -4.28 -15.63 -11.54
CA LEU A 134 -2.91 -15.78 -11.12
C LEU A 134 -2.00 -14.91 -12.00
N LEU A 135 -1.11 -14.14 -11.37
CA LEU A 135 -0.04 -13.43 -12.07
C LEU A 135 1.09 -14.42 -12.45
N VAL A 136 2.03 -13.97 -13.27
CA VAL A 136 3.16 -14.81 -13.71
C VAL A 136 3.97 -15.26 -12.49
N PRO A 137 4.00 -16.57 -12.18
CA PRO A 137 4.62 -17.10 -10.96
C PRO A 137 6.12 -16.78 -10.87
N GLU A 138 6.84 -16.97 -11.95
CA GLU A 138 8.31 -16.81 -12.03
C GLU A 138 8.73 -15.36 -11.85
N ALA A 139 7.87 -14.40 -12.22
CA ALA A 139 8.11 -12.97 -12.06
C ALA A 139 7.80 -12.46 -10.63
N THR A 140 7.02 -13.20 -9.85
CA THR A 140 6.50 -12.74 -8.55
C THR A 140 7.60 -12.32 -7.55
N PRO A 141 8.67 -13.11 -7.31
CA PRO A 141 9.68 -12.72 -6.31
C PRO A 141 10.45 -11.45 -6.68
N ALA A 142 10.79 -11.30 -7.96
CA ALA A 142 11.47 -10.09 -8.45
C ALA A 142 10.54 -8.87 -8.39
N ALA A 143 9.30 -9.01 -8.83
CA ALA A 143 8.32 -7.94 -8.82
C ALA A 143 8.02 -7.44 -7.41
N LEU A 144 7.91 -8.33 -6.42
CA LEU A 144 7.71 -7.94 -5.02
C LEU A 144 8.90 -7.14 -4.47
N ARG A 145 10.15 -7.55 -4.77
CA ARG A 145 11.34 -6.78 -4.37
C ARG A 145 11.37 -5.39 -5.00
N ASP A 146 11.12 -5.30 -6.30
CA ASP A 146 11.12 -4.04 -7.01
C ASP A 146 10.04 -3.08 -6.49
N VAL A 147 8.83 -3.59 -6.27
CA VAL A 147 7.72 -2.79 -5.75
C VAL A 147 7.97 -2.33 -4.32
N ALA A 148 8.64 -3.14 -3.49
CA ALA A 148 9.07 -2.72 -2.16
C ALA A 148 10.07 -1.55 -2.22
N LEU A 149 11.04 -1.59 -3.15
CA LEU A 149 12.00 -0.48 -3.37
C LEU A 149 11.30 0.79 -3.89
N ILE A 150 10.35 0.65 -4.82
CA ILE A 150 9.54 1.78 -5.31
C ILE A 150 8.72 2.36 -4.17
N GLY A 151 8.11 1.53 -3.33
CA GLY A 151 7.38 1.96 -2.15
C GLY A 151 8.26 2.76 -1.19
N ALA A 152 9.46 2.25 -0.92
CA ALA A 152 10.44 2.96 -0.08
C ALA A 152 10.84 4.33 -0.68
N LEU A 153 11.05 4.39 -2.00
CA LEU A 153 11.33 5.66 -2.70
C LEU A 153 10.18 6.67 -2.57
N LEU A 154 8.94 6.22 -2.76
CA LEU A 154 7.76 7.08 -2.64
C LEU A 154 7.59 7.60 -1.21
N VAL A 155 7.77 6.73 -0.20
CA VAL A 155 7.73 7.14 1.21
C VAL A 155 8.86 8.11 1.55
N ALA A 156 10.07 7.90 1.04
CA ALA A 156 11.18 8.82 1.23
C ALA A 156 10.89 10.20 0.63
N ALA A 157 10.30 10.26 -0.56
CA ALA A 157 9.90 11.51 -1.19
C ALA A 157 8.79 12.23 -0.39
N GLU A 158 7.76 11.50 0.07
CA GLU A 158 6.71 12.04 0.95
C GLU A 158 7.31 12.60 2.25
N SER A 159 8.20 11.85 2.90
CA SER A 159 8.86 12.23 4.15
C SER A 159 9.73 13.48 3.98
N THR A 160 10.48 13.58 2.87
CA THR A 160 11.30 14.76 2.56
C THR A 160 10.43 16.01 2.42
N GLY A 161 9.31 15.90 1.67
CA GLY A 161 8.38 17.02 1.52
C GLY A 161 7.69 17.41 2.84
N ALA A 162 7.33 16.43 3.66
CA ALA A 162 6.74 16.69 4.97
C ALA A 162 7.74 17.38 5.92
N THR A 163 9.00 16.94 5.93
CA THR A 163 10.07 17.54 6.75
C THR A 163 10.30 19.00 6.33
N ALA A 164 10.40 19.30 5.04
CA ALA A 164 10.55 20.66 4.55
C ALA A 164 9.37 21.55 4.98
N ALA A 165 8.14 21.09 4.84
CA ALA A 165 6.96 21.86 5.26
C ALA A 165 6.91 22.09 6.79
N CYS A 166 7.33 21.10 7.58
CA CYS A 166 7.44 21.23 9.02
C CYS A 166 8.50 22.28 9.39
N LEU A 167 9.67 22.27 8.74
CA LEU A 167 10.72 23.26 8.98
C LEU A 167 10.23 24.68 8.68
N ASP A 168 9.61 24.91 7.53
CA ASP A 168 9.03 26.21 7.17
C ASP A 168 8.02 26.68 8.22
N THR A 169 7.12 25.79 8.67
CA THR A 169 6.14 26.10 9.71
C THR A 169 6.81 26.47 11.03
N VAL A 170 7.86 25.74 11.45
CA VAL A 170 8.62 26.03 12.67
C VAL A 170 9.33 27.38 12.56
N VAL A 171 9.99 27.64 11.44
CA VAL A 171 10.69 28.93 11.21
C VAL A 171 9.72 30.11 11.26
N ASP A 172 8.57 30.00 10.64
CA ASP A 172 7.54 31.06 10.68
C ASP A 172 6.99 31.25 12.11
N TYR A 173 6.78 30.17 12.85
CA TYR A 173 6.37 30.27 14.25
C TYR A 173 7.44 30.94 15.11
N LEU A 174 8.73 30.62 14.93
CA LEU A 174 9.85 31.25 15.63
C LEU A 174 9.94 32.77 15.37
N LYS A 175 9.52 33.23 14.18
CA LYS A 175 9.49 34.65 13.78
C LYS A 175 8.27 35.40 14.31
N THR A 176 7.24 34.71 14.74
CA THR A 176 5.97 35.34 15.16
C THR A 176 5.69 35.24 16.65
N ARG A 177 6.01 34.11 17.27
CA ARG A 177 5.75 33.87 18.70
C ARG A 177 6.66 34.69 19.61
N LYS A 178 6.07 35.35 20.61
CA LYS A 178 6.81 36.05 21.65
C LYS A 178 6.69 35.34 23.00
N GLN A 179 7.81 35.18 23.69
CA GLN A 179 7.92 34.76 25.09
C GLN A 179 9.07 35.48 25.78
N PHE A 180 8.91 35.77 27.08
CA PHE A 180 9.91 36.51 27.87
C PHE A 180 10.30 37.87 27.25
N GLY A 181 9.30 38.55 26.68
CA GLY A 181 9.47 39.91 26.13
C GLY A 181 10.09 40.00 24.73
N LYS A 182 10.41 38.88 24.07
CA LYS A 182 11.00 38.87 22.72
C LYS A 182 10.54 37.70 21.86
N LEU A 183 10.84 37.75 20.57
CA LEU A 183 10.55 36.66 19.64
C LEU A 183 11.34 35.42 20.07
N ILE A 184 10.69 34.24 20.07
CA ILE A 184 11.33 32.99 20.48
C ILE A 184 12.46 32.58 19.56
N GLY A 185 12.41 32.94 18.28
CA GLY A 185 13.49 32.76 17.32
C GLY A 185 14.76 33.58 17.60
N SER A 186 14.72 34.51 18.58
CA SER A 186 15.94 35.23 19.02
C SER A 186 16.82 34.38 19.94
N TYR A 187 16.31 33.28 20.50
CA TYR A 187 17.06 32.39 21.40
C TYR A 187 17.91 31.41 20.58
N GLN A 188 19.23 31.35 20.91
CA GLN A 188 20.15 30.45 20.20
C GLN A 188 19.79 28.98 20.33
N ALA A 189 19.25 28.57 21.47
CA ALA A 189 18.79 27.22 21.72
C ALA A 189 17.69 26.74 20.72
N LEU A 190 17.01 27.68 20.06
CA LEU A 190 16.01 27.38 19.03
C LEU A 190 16.53 27.60 17.61
N LYS A 191 17.48 28.58 17.44
CA LYS A 191 18.09 28.85 16.13
C LYS A 191 18.96 27.70 15.64
N HIS A 192 19.86 27.19 16.50
CA HIS A 192 20.82 26.18 16.10
C HIS A 192 20.16 24.92 15.54
N PRO A 193 19.15 24.30 16.22
CA PRO A 193 18.50 23.10 15.67
C PRO A 193 17.81 23.31 14.33
N THR A 194 17.33 24.53 14.01
CA THR A 194 16.68 24.82 12.71
C THR A 194 17.65 25.01 11.55
N VAL A 195 18.95 25.02 11.80
CA VAL A 195 19.99 25.09 10.77
C VAL A 195 20.60 23.72 10.50
N ASP A 196 20.46 22.80 11.44
CA ASP A 196 21.03 21.45 11.36
C ASP A 196 20.10 20.44 10.66
N VAL A 197 18.90 20.86 10.22
CA VAL A 197 17.86 19.99 9.59
C VAL A 197 17.94 20.02 8.04
#